data_27e636779eeaf2886c2d38a71acde941
#
_entry.id   27e636779eeaf2886c2d38a71acde941
#
_cell.length_a   1.000
_cell.length_b   1.000
_cell.length_c   1.000
_cell.angle_alpha   90.00
_cell.angle_beta   90.00
_cell.angle_gamma   90.00
#
_symmetry.space_group_name_H-M   'P 1'
#
loop_
_entity.id
_entity.type
_entity.pdbx_description
1 polymer ?
#
loop_
_entity_poly.entity_id
_entity_poly.type
_entity_poly.pdbx_seq_one_letter_code
_entity_poly.pdbx_strand_id
1 'polypeptide(L)' 'MTNLRPPDGRVFVKIDKIHGKQVDATILAIGNNVDVEVGQKVCVIGKLEKVEIQDAETYSVQEKNIAFVYEQD' A
#
# COMPACT_ATOMS: atom_id res chain seq x y z
N MET A 1 -16.82 8.53 -13.23
CA MET A 1 -15.56 7.96 -12.78
C MET A 1 -15.72 7.35 -11.39
N THR A 2 -15.33 6.12 -11.22
CA THR A 2 -15.48 5.46 -9.93
C THR A 2 -14.20 5.62 -9.13
N ASN A 3 -14.32 6.20 -7.94
CA ASN A 3 -13.20 6.29 -7.02
C ASN A 3 -13.22 5.07 -6.13
N LEU A 4 -12.18 4.26 -6.27
CA LEU A 4 -12.04 3.09 -5.44
C LEU A 4 -11.31 3.46 -4.16
N ARG A 5 -11.80 2.94 -3.06
CA ARG A 5 -11.29 3.29 -1.76
C ARG A 5 -11.04 2.01 -0.96
N PRO A 6 -9.88 1.91 -0.29
CA PRO A 6 -9.63 0.73 0.54
C PRO A 6 -10.58 0.68 1.72
N PRO A 7 -10.90 -0.53 2.22
CA PRO A 7 -11.65 -0.66 3.47
C PRO A 7 -10.86 -0.12 4.65
N ASP A 8 -11.53 -0.01 5.79
CA ASP A 8 -10.88 0.42 7.01
C ASP A 8 -9.67 -0.46 7.34
N GLY A 9 -8.59 0.17 7.76
CA GLY A 9 -7.37 -0.54 8.13
C GLY A 9 -6.57 -1.07 6.97
N ARG A 10 -6.93 -0.73 5.75
CA ARG A 10 -6.21 -1.16 4.55
C ARG A 10 -5.78 0.02 3.72
N VAL A 11 -4.77 -0.22 2.89
CA VAL A 11 -4.27 0.78 1.95
C VAL A 11 -4.02 0.11 0.61
N PHE A 12 -4.08 0.90 -0.44
CA PHE A 12 -3.68 0.45 -1.77
C PHE A 12 -2.28 0.97 -2.04
N VAL A 13 -1.43 0.09 -2.56
CA VAL A 13 -0.04 0.43 -2.82
C VAL A 13 0.38 -0.03 -4.21
N LYS A 14 1.39 0.65 -4.72
CA LYS A 14 2.08 0.27 -5.95
C LYS A 14 3.44 -0.29 -5.54
N ILE A 15 3.80 -1.46 -6.06
CA ILE A 15 5.08 -2.09 -5.73
C ILE A 15 6.19 -1.39 -6.51
N ASP A 16 7.21 -0.93 -5.79
CA ASP A 16 8.38 -0.31 -6.39
C ASP A 16 9.53 -1.31 -6.51
N LYS A 17 9.75 -2.12 -5.47
CA LYS A 17 10.87 -3.04 -5.47
C LYS A 17 10.59 -4.20 -4.50
N ILE A 18 11.07 -5.37 -4.85
CA ILE A 18 10.92 -6.56 -4.02
C ILE A 18 12.29 -7.01 -3.54
N HIS A 19 12.42 -7.19 -2.23
CA HIS A 19 13.65 -7.66 -1.59
C HIS A 19 13.33 -8.89 -0.77
N GLY A 20 13.31 -10.05 -1.40
CA GLY A 20 12.96 -11.28 -0.67
C GLY A 20 11.54 -11.17 -0.12
N LYS A 21 11.42 -11.22 1.21
CA LYS A 21 10.11 -11.12 1.87
C LYS A 21 9.66 -9.69 2.12
N GLN A 22 10.51 -8.72 1.83
CA GLN A 22 10.20 -7.31 2.02
C GLN A 22 9.86 -6.68 0.68
N VAL A 23 8.85 -5.86 0.67
CA VAL A 23 8.40 -5.19 -0.54
C VAL A 23 8.35 -3.70 -0.29
N ASP A 24 9.07 -2.95 -1.11
CA ASP A 24 9.00 -1.49 -1.07
C ASP A 24 7.86 -1.05 -1.96
N ALA A 25 7.02 -0.21 -1.43
CA ALA A 25 5.82 0.22 -2.14
C ALA A 25 5.50 1.67 -1.83
N THR A 26 4.72 2.27 -2.72
CA THR A 26 4.25 3.64 -2.56
C THR A 26 2.74 3.60 -2.34
N ILE A 27 2.26 4.34 -1.35
CA ILE A 27 0.84 4.35 -1.01
C ILE A 27 0.07 5.17 -2.04
N LEU A 28 -0.92 4.54 -2.66
CA LEU A 28 -1.77 5.18 -3.66
C LEU A 28 -3.08 5.67 -3.08
N ALA A 29 -3.62 4.95 -2.10
CA ALA A 29 -4.89 5.31 -1.48
C ALA A 29 -4.92 4.73 -0.07
N ILE A 30 -5.68 5.36 0.81
CA ILE A 30 -5.79 4.90 2.20
C ILE A 30 -7.26 4.75 2.56
N GLY A 31 -7.55 3.78 3.42
CA GLY A 31 -8.84 3.65 4.04
C GLY A 31 -8.90 4.46 5.32
N ASN A 32 -9.95 4.23 6.10
CA ASN A 32 -10.05 4.88 7.41
C ASN A 32 -9.20 4.15 8.44
N ASN A 33 -8.87 4.85 9.52
CA ASN A 33 -8.16 4.27 10.67
C ASN A 33 -6.75 3.77 10.32
N VAL A 34 -6.06 4.49 9.44
CA VAL A 34 -4.66 4.21 9.13
C VAL A 34 -3.83 5.46 9.43
N ASP A 35 -2.57 5.23 9.79
CA ASP A 35 -1.66 6.30 10.19
C ASP A 35 -0.69 6.71 9.09
N VAL A 36 -0.91 6.22 7.87
CA VAL A 36 -0.04 6.55 6.74
C VAL A 36 -0.77 7.45 5.79
N GLU A 37 -0.02 8.10 4.90
CA GLU A 37 -0.58 9.05 3.95
C GLU A 37 -0.28 8.63 2.52
N VAL A 38 -1.13 9.10 1.61
CA VAL A 38 -0.92 8.87 0.18
C VAL A 38 0.41 9.50 -0.24
N GLY A 39 1.15 8.76 -1.04
CA GLY A 39 2.45 9.19 -1.54
C GLY A 39 3.63 8.78 -0.70
N GLN A 40 3.39 8.28 0.50
CA GLN A 40 4.49 7.80 1.34
C GLN A 40 5.04 6.49 0.81
N LYS A 41 6.33 6.28 1.02
CA LYS A 41 6.97 5.01 0.70
C LYS A 41 7.05 4.15 1.95
N VAL A 42 6.67 2.91 1.81
CA VAL A 42 6.59 1.99 2.95
C VAL A 42 7.24 0.67 2.59
N CYS A 43 7.63 -0.07 3.61
CA CYS A 43 8.08 -1.45 3.47
C CYS A 43 6.97 -2.35 3.99
N VAL A 44 6.53 -3.27 3.16
CA VAL A 44 5.43 -4.18 3.50
C VAL A 44 5.99 -5.59 3.65
N ILE A 45 5.55 -6.26 4.69
CA ILE A 45 5.90 -7.66 4.95
C ILE A 45 4.61 -8.44 5.03
N GLY A 46 4.58 -9.61 4.40
CA GLY A 46 3.43 -10.49 4.46
C GLY A 46 2.67 -10.54 3.16
N LYS A 47 1.39 -10.84 3.24
CA LYS A 47 0.59 -11.04 2.05
C LYS A 47 0.16 -9.74 1.40
N LEU A 48 0.30 -9.72 0.08
CA LEU A 48 -0.22 -8.66 -0.76
C LEU A 48 -1.35 -9.24 -1.59
N GLU A 49 -2.48 -8.56 -1.61
CA GLU A 49 -3.60 -9.00 -2.43
C GLU A 49 -3.71 -8.09 -3.64
N LYS A 50 -3.63 -8.69 -4.82
CA LYS A 50 -3.71 -7.91 -6.05
C LYS A 50 -5.11 -7.40 -6.26
N VAL A 51 -5.23 -6.14 -6.59
CA VAL A 51 -6.49 -5.50 -6.90
C VAL A 51 -6.41 -4.96 -8.31
N GLU A 52 -7.37 -5.32 -9.14
CA GLU A 52 -7.41 -4.81 -10.49
C GLU A 52 -8.17 -3.49 -10.50
N ILE A 53 -7.43 -2.42 -10.71
CA ILE A 53 -8.01 -1.09 -10.83
C ILE A 53 -7.58 -0.55 -12.17
N GLN A 54 -8.48 -0.55 -13.14
CA GLN A 54 -8.17 -0.16 -14.51
C GLN A 54 -6.97 -0.96 -15.00
N ASP A 55 -5.94 -0.30 -15.51
CA ASP A 55 -4.77 -0.99 -16.03
C ASP A 55 -3.57 -0.93 -15.09
N ALA A 56 -3.76 -0.47 -13.88
CA ALA A 56 -2.66 -0.30 -12.94
C ALA A 56 -2.53 -1.50 -12.02
N GLU A 57 -1.30 -1.95 -11.81
CA GLU A 57 -1.04 -2.98 -10.83
C GLU A 57 -1.07 -2.36 -9.44
N THR A 58 -2.12 -2.68 -8.70
CA THR A 58 -2.35 -2.15 -7.38
C THR A 58 -2.52 -3.31 -6.43
N TYR A 59 -1.99 -3.17 -5.23
CA TYR A 59 -2.09 -4.21 -4.22
C TYR A 59 -2.75 -3.63 -2.98
N SER A 60 -3.61 -4.44 -2.38
CA SER A 60 -4.26 -4.09 -1.12
C SER A 60 -3.49 -4.75 0.01
N VAL A 61 -3.11 -3.96 1.01
CA VAL A 61 -2.41 -4.49 2.17
C VAL A 61 -3.06 -3.96 3.43
N GLN A 62 -2.96 -4.74 4.49
CA GLN A 62 -3.40 -4.30 5.80
C GLN A 62 -2.32 -3.40 6.39
N GLU A 63 -2.74 -2.36 7.10
CA GLU A 63 -1.77 -1.45 7.72
C GLU A 63 -0.81 -2.20 8.62
N LYS A 64 -1.30 -3.21 9.34
CA LYS A 64 -0.46 -3.99 10.24
C LYS A 64 0.67 -4.72 9.54
N ASN A 65 0.57 -4.90 8.22
CA ASN A 65 1.63 -5.54 7.44
C ASN A 65 2.68 -4.54 6.96
N ILE A 66 2.49 -3.27 7.23
CA ILE A 66 3.51 -2.26 6.96
C ILE A 66 4.54 -2.32 8.07
N ALA A 67 5.76 -2.73 7.71
CA ALA A 67 6.82 -2.85 8.69
C ALA A 67 7.32 -1.48 9.15
N PHE A 68 7.49 -0.58 8.21
CA PHE A 68 7.90 0.79 8.52
C PHE A 68 7.65 1.69 7.33
N VAL A 69 7.71 2.98 7.60
CA VAL A 69 7.55 4.03 6.59
C VAL A 69 8.92 4.65 6.37
N TYR A 70 9.32 4.79 5.11
CA TYR A 70 10.56 5.47 4.80
C TYR A 70 10.38 6.97 5.01
N GLU A 71 11.24 7.55 5.80
CA GLU A 71 11.21 8.98 6.01
C GLU A 71 11.88 9.67 4.85
N GLN A 72 11.26 10.75 4.40
CA GLN A 72 11.81 11.57 3.35
C GLN A 72 12.25 12.89 3.95
N ASP A 73 13.46 13.27 3.63
CA ASP A 73 13.98 14.55 4.06
C ASP A 73 13.54 15.67 3.11
#